data_2fe1f2cb1d236c0ac8c7aacdc057cff2
#
_entry.id   2fe1f2cb1d236c0ac8c7aacdc057cff2
#
_cell.length_a   1.000
_cell.length_b   1.000
_cell.length_c   1.000
_cell.angle_alpha   90.00
_cell.angle_beta   90.00
_cell.angle_gamma   90.00
#
_symmetry.space_group_name_H-M   'P 1'
#
loop_
_entity.id
_entity.type
_entity.pdbx_description
1 polymer ?
#
loop_
_entity_poly.entity_id
_entity_poly.type
_entity_poly.pdbx_seq_one_letter_code
_entity_poly.pdbx_strand_id
1 'polypeptide(L)'
;MTTSDGTIRSALAAIYETMRAGSAPDAAKPQDLPDNGHDPTFLDRAGPLLEFLWSRYFRVRLLGLENIPDQGPALLVANHSGGIPYDGTLLLYGIQRDHRLHRRVRPLVANFVFRSGWMSSVVARIGGVRASTETAMPLLDAGELVAVFPEGLKGVGKMYRERYRLSRFGRGGFARLAKAAQVPMIPVAIVGAEEIHPVVGKITALSAPLGIPYIPITPTFPWLGPLGLLPVPTKWTIQIGTPVAAPDPKDPQGTARAAEAVRSSIDTMIADLLAQRRSILFG
;
A
#
# COMPACT_ATOMS: atom_id res chain seq x y z
N MET A 1 32.11 -6.19 -0.82
CA MET A 1 30.97 -6.34 -1.75
C MET A 1 30.19 -7.67 -1.60
N THR A 2 30.59 -8.57 -0.73
CA THR A 2 30.08 -9.97 -0.62
C THR A 2 28.99 -10.18 0.46
N THR A 3 28.74 -9.25 1.38
CA THR A 3 27.76 -9.41 2.47
C THR A 3 26.30 -9.07 2.06
N SER A 4 26.12 -8.22 1.07
CA SER A 4 24.77 -7.77 0.61
C SER A 4 24.03 -8.86 -0.21
N ASP A 5 24.74 -9.63 -0.99
CA ASP A 5 24.15 -10.61 -1.93
C ASP A 5 23.59 -11.85 -1.17
N GLY A 6 24.29 -12.31 -0.12
CA GLY A 6 23.81 -13.39 0.75
C GLY A 6 22.54 -13.00 1.54
N THR A 7 22.44 -11.74 1.93
CA THR A 7 21.32 -11.21 2.72
C THR A 7 20.04 -11.07 1.88
N ILE A 8 20.18 -10.61 0.62
CA ILE A 8 19.04 -10.53 -0.30
C ILE A 8 18.56 -11.92 -0.69
N ARG A 9 19.45 -12.88 -0.93
CA ARG A 9 19.08 -14.28 -1.22
C ARG A 9 18.32 -14.91 -0.07
N SER A 10 18.74 -14.67 1.19
CA SER A 10 18.03 -15.18 2.37
C SER A 10 16.64 -14.55 2.53
N ALA A 11 16.49 -13.26 2.24
CA ALA A 11 15.19 -12.58 2.25
C ALA A 11 14.24 -13.10 1.16
N LEU A 12 14.74 -13.31 -0.06
CA LEU A 12 13.96 -13.90 -1.15
C LEU A 12 13.55 -15.35 -0.81
N ALA A 13 14.45 -16.14 -0.22
CA ALA A 13 14.14 -17.50 0.25
C ALA A 13 13.04 -17.48 1.33
N ALA A 14 13.10 -16.56 2.29
CA ALA A 14 12.07 -16.43 3.33
C ALA A 14 10.70 -16.05 2.76
N ILE A 15 10.67 -15.15 1.77
CA ILE A 15 9.44 -14.79 1.07
C ILE A 15 8.90 -15.99 0.28
N TYR A 16 9.77 -16.69 -0.45
CA TYR A 16 9.39 -17.89 -1.21
C TYR A 16 8.82 -18.99 -0.31
N GLU A 17 9.48 -19.30 0.80
CA GLU A 17 8.99 -20.28 1.78
C GLU A 17 7.65 -19.84 2.40
N THR A 18 7.47 -18.54 2.67
CA THR A 18 6.19 -18.02 3.16
C THR A 18 5.08 -18.15 2.12
N MET A 19 5.37 -17.87 0.86
CA MET A 19 4.41 -18.05 -0.24
C MET A 19 4.03 -19.53 -0.40
N ARG A 20 5.01 -20.42 -0.31
CA ARG A 20 4.82 -21.87 -0.39
C ARG A 20 4.00 -22.40 0.79
N ALA A 21 4.34 -22.00 2.01
CA ALA A 21 3.60 -22.37 3.22
C ALA A 21 2.16 -21.82 3.21
N GLY A 22 1.95 -20.58 2.72
CA GLY A 22 0.63 -19.98 2.57
C GLY A 22 -0.25 -20.63 1.51
N SER A 23 0.33 -21.44 0.61
CA SER A 23 -0.39 -22.22 -0.38
C SER A 23 -0.79 -23.62 0.13
N ALA A 24 -0.31 -24.02 1.31
CA ALA A 24 -0.69 -25.29 1.93
C ALA A 24 -2.15 -25.25 2.44
N PRO A 25 -2.88 -26.39 2.41
CA PRO A 25 -4.26 -26.46 2.92
C PRO A 25 -4.41 -26.04 4.38
N ASP A 26 -3.35 -26.22 5.18
CA ASP A 26 -3.27 -25.88 6.61
C ASP A 26 -2.56 -24.53 6.89
N ALA A 27 -2.48 -23.66 5.88
CA ALA A 27 -1.90 -22.33 6.10
C ALA A 27 -2.67 -21.59 7.21
N ALA A 28 -1.94 -21.11 8.22
CA ALA A 28 -2.50 -20.36 9.34
C ALA A 28 -3.45 -19.25 8.83
N LYS A 29 -4.66 -19.26 9.31
CA LYS A 29 -5.63 -18.22 8.97
C LYS A 29 -5.17 -16.90 9.60
N PRO A 30 -5.54 -15.74 9.03
CA PRO A 30 -5.17 -14.44 9.59
C PRO A 30 -5.47 -14.27 11.09
N GLN A 31 -6.53 -14.91 11.57
CA GLN A 31 -6.93 -14.90 12.98
C GLN A 31 -6.07 -15.78 13.88
N ASP A 32 -5.28 -16.69 13.33
CA ASP A 32 -4.44 -17.63 14.10
C ASP A 32 -3.02 -17.07 14.30
N LEU A 33 -2.73 -15.86 13.77
CA LEU A 33 -1.44 -15.20 13.93
C LEU A 33 -1.42 -14.33 15.20
N PRO A 34 -0.30 -14.31 15.94
CA PRO A 34 -0.15 -13.45 17.11
C PRO A 34 -0.30 -11.96 16.71
N ASP A 35 -0.65 -11.11 17.67
CA ASP A 35 -0.82 -9.65 17.50
C ASP A 35 -1.72 -9.26 16.31
N ASN A 36 -2.87 -9.91 16.16
CA ASN A 36 -3.80 -9.66 15.06
C ASN A 36 -3.18 -9.78 13.67
N GLY A 37 -2.23 -10.71 13.50
CA GLY A 37 -1.64 -11.04 12.21
C GLY A 37 -0.25 -10.47 11.95
N HIS A 38 0.32 -9.68 12.84
CA HIS A 38 1.68 -9.16 12.68
C HIS A 38 2.72 -10.23 13.05
N ASP A 39 3.62 -10.57 12.14
CA ASP A 39 4.72 -11.53 12.36
C ASP A 39 6.07 -10.79 12.31
N PRO A 40 6.66 -10.46 13.50
CA PRO A 40 7.95 -9.77 13.57
C PRO A 40 9.07 -10.55 12.87
N THR A 41 9.07 -11.88 13.03
CA THR A 41 10.10 -12.75 12.43
C THR A 41 10.06 -12.69 10.89
N PHE A 42 8.86 -12.62 10.32
CA PHE A 42 8.70 -12.45 8.87
C PHE A 42 9.23 -11.09 8.41
N LEU A 43 8.89 -10.02 9.13
CA LEU A 43 9.34 -8.67 8.80
C LEU A 43 10.85 -8.52 8.95
N ASP A 44 11.46 -9.09 9.97
CA ASP A 44 12.92 -9.09 10.17
C ASP A 44 13.62 -9.81 9.00
N ARG A 45 13.09 -10.94 8.56
CA ARG A 45 13.62 -11.68 7.40
C ARG A 45 13.42 -10.94 6.07
N ALA A 46 12.28 -10.25 5.91
CA ALA A 46 12.00 -9.46 4.73
C ALA A 46 12.76 -8.11 4.72
N GLY A 47 13.19 -7.64 5.88
CA GLY A 47 13.85 -6.35 6.08
C GLY A 47 14.96 -6.02 5.09
N PRO A 48 15.94 -6.92 4.87
CA PRO A 48 17.03 -6.65 3.90
C PRO A 48 16.56 -6.44 2.47
N LEU A 49 15.50 -7.14 2.03
CA LEU A 49 14.91 -6.91 0.73
C LEU A 49 14.14 -5.59 0.67
N LEU A 50 13.39 -5.27 1.72
CA LEU A 50 12.65 -4.01 1.82
C LEU A 50 13.62 -2.82 1.83
N GLU A 51 14.74 -2.92 2.58
CA GLU A 51 15.78 -1.89 2.60
C GLU A 51 16.44 -1.74 1.22
N PHE A 52 16.74 -2.83 0.52
CA PHE A 52 17.25 -2.79 -0.85
C PHE A 52 16.26 -2.09 -1.80
N LEU A 53 14.98 -2.47 -1.75
CA LEU A 53 13.93 -1.83 -2.57
C LEU A 53 13.80 -0.35 -2.25
N TRP A 54 13.84 0.00 -0.97
CA TRP A 54 13.72 1.37 -0.48
C TRP A 54 14.90 2.24 -0.90
N SER A 55 16.12 1.83 -0.53
CA SER A 55 17.30 2.69 -0.63
C SER A 55 18.00 2.62 -1.99
N ARG A 56 17.99 1.45 -2.66
CA ARG A 56 18.77 1.20 -3.88
C ARG A 56 17.89 1.08 -5.13
N TYR A 57 16.80 0.31 -5.06
CA TYR A 57 16.03 -0.01 -6.26
C TYR A 57 15.09 1.13 -6.64
N PHE A 58 14.17 1.51 -5.75
CA PHE A 58 13.23 2.62 -5.97
C PHE A 58 13.75 3.95 -5.41
N ARG A 59 14.78 3.95 -4.59
CA ARG A 59 15.42 5.14 -4.02
C ARG A 59 14.37 6.08 -3.43
N VAL A 60 13.52 5.55 -2.57
CA VAL A 60 12.33 6.22 -2.03
C VAL A 60 12.73 7.45 -1.23
N ARG A 61 12.03 8.55 -1.45
CA ARG A 61 12.09 9.77 -0.63
C ARG A 61 10.78 9.91 0.12
N LEU A 62 10.85 9.96 1.45
CA LEU A 62 9.70 10.17 2.33
C LEU A 62 9.71 11.61 2.83
N LEU A 63 8.57 12.30 2.70
CA LEU A 63 8.39 13.71 3.08
C LEU A 63 7.18 13.84 4.01
N GLY A 64 7.20 14.82 4.92
CA GLY A 64 6.07 15.15 5.77
C GLY A 64 5.83 14.15 6.90
N LEU A 65 6.86 13.40 7.30
CA LEU A 65 6.75 12.36 8.34
C LEU A 65 6.31 12.95 9.70
N GLU A 66 6.59 14.21 9.94
CA GLU A 66 6.15 15.00 11.10
C GLU A 66 4.62 15.11 11.21
N ASN A 67 3.88 14.87 10.14
CA ASN A 67 2.42 14.84 10.12
C ASN A 67 1.83 13.53 10.68
N ILE A 68 2.66 12.50 10.89
CA ILE A 68 2.25 11.28 11.59
C ILE A 68 2.30 11.54 13.10
N PRO A 69 1.18 11.37 13.83
CA PRO A 69 1.19 11.60 15.27
C PRO A 69 2.07 10.55 15.98
N ASP A 70 2.78 10.98 17.02
CA ASP A 70 3.60 10.07 17.83
C ASP A 70 2.76 9.05 18.58
N GLN A 71 1.59 9.45 19.02
CA GLN A 71 0.65 8.61 19.77
C GLN A 71 -0.77 8.83 19.25
N GLY A 72 -1.63 7.89 19.57
CA GLY A 72 -3.03 7.92 19.18
C GLY A 72 -3.29 7.48 17.74
N PRO A 73 -4.55 7.30 17.39
CA PRO A 73 -4.95 6.78 16.09
C PRO A 73 -4.94 7.84 14.99
N ALA A 74 -4.71 7.42 13.77
CA ALA A 74 -4.96 8.21 12.58
C ALA A 74 -5.25 7.31 11.38
N LEU A 75 -6.00 7.82 10.42
CA LEU A 75 -6.33 7.14 9.18
C LEU A 75 -5.52 7.72 8.02
N LEU A 76 -4.50 7.00 7.55
CA LEU A 76 -3.75 7.36 6.36
C LEU A 76 -4.56 7.02 5.11
N VAL A 77 -4.68 7.97 4.20
CA VAL A 77 -5.46 7.84 2.96
C VAL A 77 -4.54 8.10 1.78
N ALA A 78 -4.25 7.05 0.99
CA ALA A 78 -3.28 7.12 -0.08
C ALA A 78 -3.89 6.84 -1.46
N ASN A 79 -3.29 7.40 -2.55
CA ASN A 79 -3.52 6.90 -3.89
C ASN A 79 -2.96 5.49 -4.03
N HIS A 80 -3.50 4.71 -4.97
CA HIS A 80 -3.16 3.30 -5.14
C HIS A 80 -2.63 2.99 -6.52
N SER A 81 -1.64 2.09 -6.59
CA SER A 81 -0.97 1.76 -7.84
C SER A 81 -0.63 0.28 -7.94
N GLY A 82 -0.56 -0.19 -9.20
CA GLY A 82 0.02 -1.48 -9.56
C GLY A 82 -0.76 -2.71 -9.11
N GLY A 83 -0.52 -3.84 -9.78
CA GLY A 83 -1.14 -5.14 -9.47
C GLY A 83 -0.53 -5.82 -8.25
N ILE A 84 0.71 -5.49 -7.92
CA ILE A 84 1.43 -5.95 -6.73
C ILE A 84 1.54 -4.76 -5.78
N PRO A 85 1.19 -4.90 -4.49
CA PRO A 85 1.03 -3.79 -3.55
C PRO A 85 2.37 -3.27 -3.01
N TYR A 86 3.31 -2.93 -3.91
CA TYR A 86 4.58 -2.32 -3.52
C TYR A 86 4.38 -0.98 -2.81
N ASP A 87 3.41 -0.19 -3.27
CA ASP A 87 3.07 1.13 -2.72
C ASP A 87 2.68 1.05 -1.24
N GLY A 88 1.73 0.18 -0.92
CA GLY A 88 1.34 -0.07 0.46
C GLY A 88 2.51 -0.60 1.29
N THR A 89 3.22 -1.62 0.80
CA THR A 89 4.34 -2.23 1.52
C THR A 89 5.44 -1.22 1.83
N LEU A 90 5.83 -0.39 0.86
CA LEU A 90 6.89 0.60 1.08
C LEU A 90 6.41 1.80 1.90
N LEU A 91 5.14 2.19 1.83
CA LEU A 91 4.58 3.19 2.74
C LEU A 91 4.68 2.73 4.21
N LEU A 92 4.22 1.50 4.49
CA LEU A 92 4.28 0.94 5.84
C LEU A 92 5.72 0.82 6.33
N TYR A 93 6.59 0.27 5.49
CA TYR A 93 8.01 0.11 5.78
C TYR A 93 8.67 1.46 6.09
N GLY A 94 8.44 2.48 5.25
CA GLY A 94 9.04 3.80 5.42
C GLY A 94 8.61 4.49 6.70
N ILE A 95 7.32 4.41 7.06
CA ILE A 95 6.84 4.98 8.33
C ILE A 95 7.48 4.24 9.51
N GLN A 96 7.46 2.91 9.52
CA GLN A 96 8.07 2.14 10.60
C GLN A 96 9.58 2.38 10.70
N ARG A 97 10.28 2.52 9.57
CA ARG A 97 11.72 2.75 9.50
C ARG A 97 12.14 4.13 10.01
N ASP A 98 11.46 5.18 9.55
CA ASP A 98 11.95 6.56 9.67
C ASP A 98 11.19 7.38 10.73
N HIS A 99 10.01 6.93 11.19
CA HIS A 99 9.29 7.62 12.26
C HIS A 99 10.03 7.45 13.59
N ARG A 100 10.15 8.54 14.35
CA ARG A 100 10.92 8.58 15.61
C ARG A 100 10.51 7.54 16.66
N LEU A 101 9.26 7.11 16.66
CA LEU A 101 8.74 6.06 17.55
C LEU A 101 8.45 4.74 16.80
N HIS A 102 8.98 4.58 15.59
CA HIS A 102 8.83 3.39 14.75
C HIS A 102 7.38 2.88 14.67
N ARG A 103 6.44 3.83 14.47
CA ARG A 103 5.01 3.51 14.46
C ARG A 103 4.66 2.53 13.35
N ARG A 104 3.85 1.56 13.71
CA ARG A 104 3.30 0.58 12.76
C ARG A 104 2.03 1.11 12.13
N VAL A 105 1.79 0.71 10.89
CA VAL A 105 0.58 1.05 10.14
C VAL A 105 -0.12 -0.24 9.74
N ARG A 106 -1.43 -0.32 9.94
CA ARG A 106 -2.28 -1.47 9.60
C ARG A 106 -3.02 -1.21 8.29
N PRO A 107 -2.65 -1.88 7.19
CA PRO A 107 -3.34 -1.67 5.92
C PRO A 107 -4.69 -2.36 5.87
N LEU A 108 -5.71 -1.64 5.40
CA LEU A 108 -7.02 -2.20 5.06
C LEU A 108 -6.96 -2.77 3.64
N VAL A 109 -7.15 -4.07 3.52
CA VAL A 109 -6.94 -4.81 2.28
C VAL A 109 -8.26 -5.36 1.74
N ALA A 110 -8.46 -5.28 0.45
CA ALA A 110 -9.68 -5.73 -0.21
C ALA A 110 -9.91 -7.24 -0.07
N ASN A 111 -11.18 -7.64 0.10
CA ASN A 111 -11.58 -9.02 0.39
C ASN A 111 -11.08 -10.08 -0.60
N PHE A 112 -10.86 -9.71 -1.87
CA PHE A 112 -10.40 -10.69 -2.87
C PHE A 112 -9.00 -11.23 -2.57
N VAL A 113 -8.13 -10.43 -1.92
CA VAL A 113 -6.77 -10.84 -1.54
C VAL A 113 -6.81 -12.01 -0.56
N PHE A 114 -7.81 -12.04 0.32
CA PHE A 114 -7.99 -13.10 1.31
C PHE A 114 -8.60 -14.40 0.74
N ARG A 115 -8.94 -14.42 -0.56
CA ARG A 115 -9.33 -15.66 -1.26
C ARG A 115 -8.13 -16.46 -1.77
N SER A 116 -6.98 -15.84 -1.90
CA SER A 116 -5.73 -16.48 -2.29
C SER A 116 -4.94 -16.86 -1.04
N GLY A 117 -4.68 -18.15 -0.82
CA GLY A 117 -4.00 -18.63 0.39
C GLY A 117 -2.64 -17.96 0.63
N TRP A 118 -1.79 -17.88 -0.40
CA TRP A 118 -0.46 -17.27 -0.26
C TRP A 118 -0.51 -15.75 -0.06
N MET A 119 -1.36 -15.03 -0.82
CA MET A 119 -1.52 -13.57 -0.62
C MET A 119 -2.09 -13.25 0.75
N SER A 120 -3.09 -14.02 1.18
CA SER A 120 -3.68 -13.90 2.52
C SER A 120 -2.62 -14.05 3.61
N SER A 121 -1.75 -15.07 3.50
CA SER A 121 -0.68 -15.32 4.47
C SER A 121 0.33 -14.18 4.52
N VAL A 122 0.80 -13.68 3.36
CA VAL A 122 1.74 -12.55 3.32
C VAL A 122 1.11 -11.28 3.90
N VAL A 123 -0.12 -10.95 3.47
CA VAL A 123 -0.84 -9.76 3.96
C VAL A 123 -1.07 -9.82 5.46
N ALA A 124 -1.47 -10.97 6.00
CA ALA A 124 -1.66 -11.14 7.42
C ALA A 124 -0.35 -10.92 8.21
N ARG A 125 0.78 -11.45 7.72
CA ARG A 125 2.10 -11.31 8.37
C ARG A 125 2.64 -9.88 8.40
N ILE A 126 2.24 -9.04 7.44
CA ILE A 126 2.55 -7.61 7.47
C ILE A 126 1.51 -6.79 8.28
N GLY A 127 0.58 -7.45 8.94
CA GLY A 127 -0.45 -6.82 9.76
C GLY A 127 -1.65 -6.29 9.00
N GLY A 128 -1.85 -6.72 7.75
CA GLY A 128 -3.00 -6.33 6.95
C GLY A 128 -4.30 -6.99 7.42
N VAL A 129 -5.37 -6.20 7.44
CA VAL A 129 -6.71 -6.65 7.84
C VAL A 129 -7.72 -6.41 6.71
N ARG A 130 -8.88 -7.07 6.80
CA ARG A 130 -9.95 -6.85 5.81
C ARG A 130 -10.44 -5.41 5.84
N ALA A 131 -10.71 -4.84 4.67
CA ALA A 131 -11.24 -3.49 4.54
C ALA A 131 -12.74 -3.45 4.91
N SER A 132 -13.02 -3.38 6.20
CA SER A 132 -14.37 -3.19 6.76
C SER A 132 -14.31 -2.27 7.99
N THR A 133 -15.45 -1.70 8.37
CA THR A 133 -15.56 -0.89 9.59
C THR A 133 -15.33 -1.74 10.83
N GLU A 134 -15.85 -2.99 10.83
CA GLU A 134 -15.78 -3.92 11.95
C GLU A 134 -14.33 -4.31 12.29
N THR A 135 -13.46 -4.37 11.30
CA THR A 135 -12.03 -4.68 11.52
C THR A 135 -11.17 -3.44 11.77
N ALA A 136 -11.57 -2.29 11.24
CA ALA A 136 -10.81 -1.05 11.38
C ALA A 136 -11.06 -0.35 12.74
N MET A 137 -12.30 -0.36 13.25
CA MET A 137 -12.65 0.32 14.50
C MET A 137 -11.81 -0.15 15.69
N PRO A 138 -11.67 -1.47 15.97
CA PRO A 138 -10.85 -1.93 17.10
C PRO A 138 -9.38 -1.48 17.02
N LEU A 139 -8.82 -1.37 15.82
CA LEU A 139 -7.44 -0.89 15.61
C LEU A 139 -7.31 0.59 15.95
N LEU A 140 -8.26 1.41 15.49
CA LEU A 140 -8.31 2.83 15.79
C LEU A 140 -8.55 3.07 17.29
N ASP A 141 -9.43 2.31 17.91
CA ASP A 141 -9.70 2.37 19.36
C ASP A 141 -8.46 1.99 20.19
N ALA A 142 -7.64 1.07 19.67
CA ALA A 142 -6.35 0.71 20.26
C ALA A 142 -5.23 1.74 20.01
N GLY A 143 -5.52 2.85 19.33
CA GLY A 143 -4.55 3.92 19.05
C GLY A 143 -3.61 3.63 17.88
N GLU A 144 -3.93 2.64 17.03
CA GLU A 144 -3.08 2.27 15.90
C GLU A 144 -3.26 3.22 14.69
N LEU A 145 -2.24 3.29 13.84
CA LEU A 145 -2.34 3.91 12.52
C LEU A 145 -2.96 2.91 11.53
N VAL A 146 -3.97 3.35 10.82
CA VAL A 146 -4.63 2.53 9.79
C VAL A 146 -4.45 3.16 8.43
N ALA A 147 -4.10 2.38 7.41
CA ALA A 147 -3.96 2.87 6.04
C ALA A 147 -5.07 2.32 5.14
N VAL A 148 -5.61 3.19 4.30
CA VAL A 148 -6.62 2.85 3.30
C VAL A 148 -6.27 3.42 1.94
N PHE A 149 -6.57 2.63 0.90
CA PHE A 149 -6.40 3.01 -0.49
C PHE A 149 -7.78 3.08 -1.15
N PRO A 150 -8.46 4.25 -1.14
CA PRO A 150 -9.87 4.34 -1.50
C PRO A 150 -10.18 4.07 -2.97
N GLU A 151 -9.18 4.15 -3.84
CA GLU A 151 -9.32 3.79 -5.25
C GLU A 151 -9.56 2.29 -5.46
N GLY A 152 -9.09 1.46 -4.53
CA GLY A 152 -9.25 0.00 -4.57
C GLY A 152 -8.77 -0.60 -5.90
N LEU A 153 -9.50 -1.61 -6.40
CA LEU A 153 -9.17 -2.29 -7.67
C LEU A 153 -9.10 -1.35 -8.89
N LYS A 154 -9.79 -0.21 -8.85
CA LYS A 154 -9.74 0.77 -9.95
C LYS A 154 -8.40 1.50 -9.99
N GLY A 155 -7.82 1.80 -8.83
CA GLY A 155 -6.48 2.37 -8.72
C GLY A 155 -5.42 1.38 -9.22
N VAL A 156 -5.47 0.15 -8.73
CA VAL A 156 -4.58 -0.96 -9.13
C VAL A 156 -4.63 -1.24 -10.63
N GLY A 157 -5.79 -1.09 -11.26
CA GLY A 157 -6.01 -1.41 -12.67
C GLY A 157 -5.83 -0.25 -13.64
N LYS A 158 -5.24 0.89 -13.28
CA LYS A 158 -5.05 2.01 -14.21
C LYS A 158 -4.15 1.62 -15.40
N MET A 159 -4.49 2.11 -16.57
CA MET A 159 -3.59 2.08 -17.72
C MET A 159 -2.48 3.11 -17.53
N TYR A 160 -1.30 2.88 -18.10
CA TYR A 160 -0.16 3.80 -17.97
C TYR A 160 -0.48 5.25 -18.40
N ARG A 161 -1.34 5.42 -19.41
CA ARG A 161 -1.83 6.74 -19.86
C ARG A 161 -2.72 7.46 -18.85
N GLU A 162 -3.29 6.72 -17.88
CA GLU A 162 -4.19 7.21 -16.84
C GLU A 162 -3.47 7.39 -15.49
N ARG A 163 -2.14 7.17 -15.47
CA ARG A 163 -1.36 7.29 -14.25
C ARG A 163 -1.51 8.68 -13.63
N TYR A 164 -1.49 8.69 -12.31
CA TYR A 164 -1.64 9.90 -11.48
C TYR A 164 -3.00 10.61 -11.58
N ARG A 165 -3.94 10.12 -12.39
CA ARG A 165 -5.32 10.56 -12.33
C ARG A 165 -6.03 9.80 -11.23
N LEU A 166 -6.40 10.50 -10.16
CA LEU A 166 -7.12 9.87 -9.06
C LEU A 166 -8.46 9.34 -9.54
N SER A 167 -8.70 8.05 -9.35
CA SER A 167 -10.02 7.46 -9.50
C SER A 167 -10.95 7.99 -8.41
N ARG A 168 -12.26 7.82 -8.58
CA ARG A 168 -13.22 8.20 -7.55
C ARG A 168 -12.91 7.42 -6.26
N PHE A 169 -12.79 8.12 -5.14
CA PHE A 169 -12.55 7.53 -3.80
C PHE A 169 -13.81 6.83 -3.25
N GLY A 170 -14.33 5.87 -4.00
CA GLY A 170 -15.49 5.09 -3.62
C GLY A 170 -16.69 5.95 -3.22
N ARG A 171 -17.40 5.54 -2.16
CA ARG A 171 -18.54 6.27 -1.56
C ARG A 171 -18.15 7.03 -0.29
N GLY A 172 -16.90 7.41 -0.13
CA GLY A 172 -16.42 8.09 1.08
C GLY A 172 -16.39 7.18 2.33
N GLY A 173 -16.17 5.87 2.16
CA GLY A 173 -16.14 4.91 3.27
C GLY A 173 -15.10 5.25 4.33
N PHE A 174 -13.92 5.69 3.90
CA PHE A 174 -12.84 6.10 4.81
C PHE A 174 -13.23 7.33 5.65
N ALA A 175 -13.93 8.31 5.07
CA ALA A 175 -14.38 9.49 5.82
C ALA A 175 -15.53 9.16 6.78
N ARG A 176 -16.37 8.17 6.45
CA ARG A 176 -17.37 7.64 7.41
C ARG A 176 -16.68 6.91 8.57
N LEU A 177 -15.64 6.12 8.29
CA LEU A 177 -14.84 5.48 9.33
C LEU A 177 -14.17 6.52 10.23
N ALA A 178 -13.52 7.54 9.65
CA ALA A 178 -12.90 8.63 10.41
C ALA A 178 -13.93 9.40 11.26
N LYS A 179 -15.15 9.62 10.72
CA LYS A 179 -16.26 10.23 11.45
C LYS A 179 -16.71 9.37 12.64
N ALA A 180 -16.84 8.06 12.44
CA ALA A 180 -17.27 7.14 13.50
C ALA A 180 -16.23 7.00 14.61
N ALA A 181 -14.94 6.89 14.23
CA ALA A 181 -13.84 6.77 15.18
C ALA A 181 -13.33 8.12 15.72
N GLN A 182 -13.79 9.26 15.19
CA GLN A 182 -13.34 10.62 15.54
C GLN A 182 -11.81 10.78 15.44
N VAL A 183 -11.21 10.22 14.38
CA VAL A 183 -9.77 10.25 14.13
C VAL A 183 -9.41 11.15 12.95
N PRO A 184 -8.25 11.81 12.93
CA PRO A 184 -7.80 12.59 11.80
C PRO A 184 -7.50 11.70 10.61
N MET A 185 -7.70 12.25 9.40
CA MET A 185 -7.33 11.64 8.12
C MET A 185 -6.05 12.29 7.61
N ILE A 186 -5.04 11.50 7.29
CA ILE A 186 -3.75 11.97 6.80
C ILE A 186 -3.66 11.62 5.30
N PRO A 187 -3.73 12.62 4.40
CA PRO A 187 -3.58 12.38 2.98
C PRO A 187 -2.14 11.98 2.66
N VAL A 188 -1.96 10.99 1.80
CA VAL A 188 -0.64 10.50 1.38
C VAL A 188 -0.59 10.43 -0.15
N ALA A 189 0.39 11.10 -0.75
CA ALA A 189 0.66 11.03 -2.17
C ALA A 189 1.87 10.13 -2.46
N ILE A 190 1.70 9.17 -3.37
CA ILE A 190 2.75 8.25 -3.80
C ILE A 190 2.99 8.46 -5.30
N VAL A 191 4.18 8.96 -5.65
CA VAL A 191 4.63 9.16 -7.03
C VAL A 191 5.79 8.23 -7.32
N GLY A 192 5.79 7.61 -8.52
CA GLY A 192 6.77 6.60 -8.97
C GLY A 192 6.19 5.19 -9.01
N ALA A 193 5.24 4.87 -8.13
CA ALA A 193 4.66 3.54 -8.02
C ALA A 193 3.78 3.14 -9.22
N GLU A 194 3.06 4.08 -9.83
CA GLU A 194 2.23 3.81 -11.02
C GLU A 194 3.04 3.57 -12.31
N GLU A 195 4.36 3.70 -12.24
CA GLU A 195 5.28 3.57 -13.38
C GLU A 195 6.10 2.27 -13.36
N ILE A 196 6.03 1.48 -12.26
CA ILE A 196 6.81 0.25 -12.12
C ILE A 196 6.38 -0.85 -13.10
N HIS A 197 5.09 -0.87 -13.45
CA HIS A 197 4.51 -1.76 -14.45
C HIS A 197 3.66 -0.94 -15.41
N PRO A 198 4.24 -0.42 -16.52
CA PRO A 198 3.50 0.43 -17.45
C PRO A 198 2.49 -0.39 -18.26
N VAL A 199 1.29 -0.58 -17.71
CA VAL A 199 0.21 -1.37 -18.31
C VAL A 199 -0.35 -0.65 -19.53
N VAL A 200 -0.12 -1.22 -20.71
CA VAL A 200 -0.62 -0.71 -22.00
C VAL A 200 -1.86 -1.45 -22.50
N GLY A 201 -2.14 -2.62 -21.93
CA GLY A 201 -3.32 -3.44 -22.24
C GLY A 201 -3.64 -4.42 -21.11
N LYS A 202 -4.81 -5.06 -21.18
CA LYS A 202 -5.28 -6.04 -20.20
C LYS A 202 -5.98 -7.20 -20.89
N ILE A 203 -5.71 -8.43 -20.42
CA ILE A 203 -6.44 -9.61 -20.81
C ILE A 203 -7.29 -10.07 -19.63
N THR A 204 -8.61 -10.03 -19.77
CA THR A 204 -9.55 -10.43 -18.70
C THR A 204 -10.07 -11.84 -18.88
N ALA A 205 -10.12 -12.34 -20.11
CA ALA A 205 -10.71 -13.66 -20.42
C ALA A 205 -10.01 -14.85 -19.73
N LEU A 206 -8.70 -14.75 -19.47
CA LEU A 206 -7.89 -15.81 -18.85
C LEU A 206 -7.54 -15.51 -17.38
N SER A 207 -8.05 -14.45 -16.79
CA SER A 207 -7.65 -14.03 -15.44
C SER A 207 -8.42 -14.74 -14.32
N ALA A 208 -9.66 -15.16 -14.58
CA ALA A 208 -10.52 -15.77 -13.57
C ALA A 208 -9.96 -17.09 -13.01
N PRO A 209 -9.43 -18.04 -13.81
CA PRO A 209 -8.80 -19.25 -13.29
C PRO A 209 -7.56 -18.99 -12.42
N LEU A 210 -6.89 -17.83 -12.65
CA LEU A 210 -5.70 -17.44 -11.90
C LEU A 210 -6.04 -16.66 -10.62
N GLY A 211 -7.31 -16.37 -10.36
CA GLY A 211 -7.75 -15.60 -9.19
C GLY A 211 -7.30 -14.14 -9.19
N ILE A 212 -6.91 -13.60 -10.35
CA ILE A 212 -6.45 -12.22 -10.52
C ILE A 212 -7.46 -11.39 -11.33
N PRO A 213 -7.54 -10.06 -11.14
CA PRO A 213 -8.53 -9.24 -11.83
C PRO A 213 -8.27 -9.13 -13.34
N TYR A 214 -7.04 -9.22 -13.78
CA TYR A 214 -6.62 -9.19 -15.19
C TYR A 214 -5.16 -9.63 -15.32
N ILE A 215 -4.76 -10.05 -16.52
CA ILE A 215 -3.36 -10.26 -16.90
C ILE A 215 -2.87 -8.96 -17.55
N PRO A 216 -1.84 -8.28 -17.00
CA PRO A 216 -1.36 -7.04 -17.57
C PRO A 216 -0.58 -7.30 -18.88
N ILE A 217 -0.71 -6.40 -19.84
CA ILE A 217 0.20 -6.30 -20.99
C ILE A 217 1.06 -5.06 -20.74
N THR A 218 2.37 -5.26 -20.67
CA THR A 218 3.37 -4.21 -20.51
C THR A 218 4.37 -4.25 -21.67
N PRO A 219 5.28 -3.31 -21.84
CA PRO A 219 6.34 -3.40 -22.84
C PRO A 219 7.24 -4.64 -22.70
N THR A 220 7.29 -5.23 -21.52
CA THR A 220 8.14 -6.39 -21.20
C THR A 220 7.35 -7.69 -21.03
N PHE A 221 6.12 -7.64 -20.52
CA PHE A 221 5.26 -8.80 -20.34
C PHE A 221 4.11 -8.81 -21.36
N PRO A 222 3.80 -9.92 -22.06
CA PRO A 222 4.31 -11.29 -21.81
C PRO A 222 5.62 -11.66 -22.54
N TRP A 223 6.23 -10.77 -23.31
CA TRP A 223 7.33 -11.09 -24.21
C TRP A 223 8.56 -11.68 -23.53
N LEU A 224 8.88 -11.21 -22.32
CA LEU A 224 9.98 -11.72 -21.49
C LEU A 224 9.48 -12.76 -20.46
N GLY A 225 8.25 -13.30 -20.63
CA GLY A 225 7.66 -14.21 -19.66
C GLY A 225 7.66 -13.64 -18.24
N PRO A 226 7.95 -14.47 -17.19
CA PRO A 226 7.96 -13.99 -15.80
C PRO A 226 8.91 -12.82 -15.52
N LEU A 227 10.02 -12.70 -16.26
CA LEU A 227 10.96 -11.58 -16.11
C LEU A 227 10.31 -10.24 -16.50
N GLY A 228 9.32 -10.26 -17.38
CA GLY A 228 8.56 -9.08 -17.75
C GLY A 228 7.66 -8.51 -16.65
N LEU A 229 7.48 -9.26 -15.55
CA LEU A 229 6.77 -8.83 -14.35
C LEU A 229 7.68 -8.17 -13.30
N LEU A 230 8.99 -8.11 -13.55
CA LEU A 230 9.89 -7.37 -12.67
C LEU A 230 9.54 -5.87 -12.75
N PRO A 231 9.43 -5.18 -11.61
CA PRO A 231 9.12 -3.76 -11.59
C PRO A 231 10.25 -2.93 -12.21
N VAL A 232 9.91 -1.88 -12.94
CA VAL A 232 10.91 -0.92 -13.43
C VAL A 232 11.47 -0.13 -12.24
N PRO A 233 12.81 0.11 -12.16
CA PRO A 233 13.43 0.81 -11.04
C PRO A 233 13.19 2.32 -11.08
N THR A 234 11.93 2.73 -11.00
CA THR A 234 11.53 4.12 -10.97
C THR A 234 11.93 4.81 -9.67
N LYS A 235 12.14 6.13 -9.71
CA LYS A 235 12.38 6.93 -8.51
C LYS A 235 11.04 7.25 -7.83
N TRP A 236 10.94 6.95 -6.52
CA TRP A 236 9.71 7.20 -5.77
C TRP A 236 9.83 8.40 -4.83
N THR A 237 8.70 9.09 -4.69
CA THR A 237 8.49 10.04 -3.59
C THR A 237 7.15 9.73 -2.94
N ILE A 238 7.17 9.59 -1.62
CA ILE A 238 6.00 9.45 -0.77
C ILE A 238 5.90 10.73 0.05
N GLN A 239 4.79 11.44 -0.07
CA GLN A 239 4.54 12.66 0.70
C GLN A 239 3.34 12.47 1.62
N ILE A 240 3.57 12.67 2.91
CA ILE A 240 2.56 12.66 3.96
C ILE A 240 2.09 14.10 4.14
N GLY A 241 0.82 14.34 3.85
CA GLY A 241 0.23 15.68 3.91
C GLY A 241 -0.27 16.06 5.29
N THR A 242 -0.72 17.30 5.42
CA THR A 242 -1.29 17.84 6.66
C THR A 242 -2.58 17.07 7.03
N PRO A 243 -2.73 16.67 8.30
CA PRO A 243 -3.93 15.99 8.76
C PRO A 243 -5.21 16.81 8.54
N VAL A 244 -6.24 16.15 8.04
CA VAL A 244 -7.60 16.67 7.92
C VAL A 244 -8.40 16.16 9.11
N ALA A 245 -9.05 17.05 9.85
CA ALA A 245 -9.84 16.68 11.02
C ALA A 245 -10.99 15.72 10.68
N ALA A 246 -11.38 14.90 11.65
CA ALA A 246 -12.56 14.07 11.53
C ALA A 246 -13.80 14.92 11.24
N PRO A 247 -14.75 14.44 10.40
CA PRO A 247 -16.00 15.14 10.19
C PRO A 247 -16.82 15.24 11.49
N ASP A 248 -17.45 16.39 11.71
CA ASP A 248 -18.36 16.58 12.84
C ASP A 248 -19.50 15.53 12.75
N PRO A 249 -19.77 14.76 13.84
CA PRO A 249 -20.87 13.81 13.89
C PRO A 249 -22.24 14.42 13.56
N LYS A 250 -22.45 15.70 13.89
CA LYS A 250 -23.71 16.41 13.67
C LYS A 250 -23.87 16.99 12.27
N ASP A 251 -22.77 17.03 11.49
CA ASP A 251 -22.83 17.58 10.14
C ASP A 251 -23.18 16.50 9.09
N PRO A 252 -24.36 16.57 8.45
CA PRO A 252 -24.77 15.61 7.42
C PRO A 252 -23.86 15.62 6.20
N GLN A 253 -23.28 16.76 5.84
CA GLN A 253 -22.43 16.94 4.67
C GLN A 253 -20.93 16.84 5.00
N GLY A 254 -20.56 16.83 6.27
CA GLY A 254 -19.18 16.82 6.73
C GLY A 254 -18.35 15.68 6.17
N THR A 255 -18.93 14.49 6.06
CA THR A 255 -18.27 13.31 5.47
C THR A 255 -17.89 13.54 4.00
N ALA A 256 -18.78 14.11 3.21
CA ALA A 256 -18.50 14.36 1.80
C ALA A 256 -17.45 15.47 1.61
N ARG A 257 -17.54 16.55 2.40
CA ARG A 257 -16.56 17.65 2.36
C ARG A 257 -15.18 17.16 2.80
N ALA A 258 -15.08 16.38 3.86
CA ALA A 258 -13.83 15.83 4.34
C ALA A 258 -13.21 14.84 3.34
N ALA A 259 -14.02 14.00 2.70
CA ALA A 259 -13.56 13.09 1.65
C ALA A 259 -12.98 13.85 0.44
N GLU A 260 -13.63 14.93 0.03
CA GLU A 260 -13.13 15.76 -1.07
C GLU A 260 -11.90 16.58 -0.68
N ALA A 261 -11.82 17.08 0.55
CA ALA A 261 -10.64 17.77 1.06
C ALA A 261 -9.39 16.85 1.04
N VAL A 262 -9.53 15.61 1.52
CA VAL A 262 -8.45 14.61 1.47
C VAL A 262 -8.06 14.29 0.03
N ARG A 263 -9.05 14.06 -0.85
CA ARG A 263 -8.81 13.76 -2.27
C ARG A 263 -8.09 14.92 -2.97
N SER A 264 -8.56 16.15 -2.78
CA SER A 264 -7.96 17.36 -3.36
C SER A 264 -6.53 17.57 -2.85
N SER A 265 -6.28 17.32 -1.56
CA SER A 265 -4.92 17.38 -0.99
C SER A 265 -3.98 16.40 -1.67
N ILE A 266 -4.43 15.14 -1.88
CA ILE A 266 -3.61 14.12 -2.57
C ILE A 266 -3.36 14.55 -4.03
N ASP A 267 -4.37 15.03 -4.74
CA ASP A 267 -4.27 15.46 -6.14
C ASP A 267 -3.26 16.63 -6.29
N THR A 268 -3.34 17.61 -5.39
CA THR A 268 -2.40 18.73 -5.34
C THR A 268 -0.98 18.26 -5.06
N MET A 269 -0.78 17.41 -4.05
CA MET A 269 0.55 16.87 -3.74
C MET A 269 1.14 16.07 -4.91
N ILE A 270 0.34 15.27 -5.60
CA ILE A 270 0.78 14.54 -6.80
C ILE A 270 1.21 15.53 -7.89
N ALA A 271 0.42 16.57 -8.17
CA ALA A 271 0.75 17.58 -9.18
C ALA A 271 2.05 18.31 -8.86
N ASP A 272 2.24 18.72 -7.60
CA ASP A 272 3.45 19.39 -7.14
C ASP A 272 4.69 18.50 -7.24
N LEU A 273 4.58 17.23 -6.85
CA LEU A 273 5.67 16.27 -6.94
C LEU A 273 6.04 15.97 -8.40
N LEU A 274 5.06 15.87 -9.29
CA LEU A 274 5.30 15.67 -10.72
C LEU A 274 5.94 16.89 -11.38
N ALA A 275 5.55 18.11 -10.98
CA ALA A 275 6.15 19.34 -11.49
C ALA A 275 7.63 19.49 -11.09
N GLN A 276 8.02 18.98 -9.92
CA GLN A 276 9.40 18.99 -9.43
C GLN A 276 10.26 17.86 -10.01
N ARG A 277 9.63 16.82 -10.55
CA ARG A 277 10.29 15.61 -11.02
C ARG A 277 10.87 15.79 -12.42
N ARG A 278 12.18 15.58 -12.56
CA ARG A 278 12.89 15.71 -13.83
C ARG A 278 12.92 14.42 -14.64
N SER A 279 12.85 13.27 -13.98
CA SER A 279 13.02 11.97 -14.63
C SER A 279 12.23 10.89 -13.88
N ILE A 280 11.70 9.92 -14.64
CA ILE A 280 11.04 8.73 -14.08
C ILE A 280 12.03 7.84 -13.32
N LEU A 281 13.25 7.72 -13.82
CA LEU A 281 14.27 6.83 -13.26
C LEU A 281 15.15 7.52 -12.20
N PHE A 282 15.43 8.80 -12.35
CA PHE A 282 16.42 9.48 -11.49
C PHE A 282 15.80 10.55 -10.57
N GLY A 283 14.57 10.98 -10.81
CA GLY A 283 13.86 11.97 -10.00
C GLY A 283 13.93 13.38 -10.51
#